data_91bbdaf74a0b1b3198ca7e2ed14fdd69
#
_entry.id   91bbdaf74a0b1b3198ca7e2ed14fdd69
#
_cell.length_a   1.000
_cell.length_b   1.000
_cell.length_c   1.000
_cell.angle_alpha   90.00
_cell.angle_beta   90.00
_cell.angle_gamma   90.00
#
_symmetry.space_group_name_H-M   'P 1'
#
loop_
_entity.id
_entity.type
_entity.pdbx_description
1 polymer ?
#
loop_
_entity_poly.entity_id
_entity_poly.type
_entity_poly.pdbx_seq_one_letter_code
_entity_poly.pdbx_strand_id
1 'polypeptide(L)'
;MPGGRLTPDDRRRIAAGLAQGLGYAEIARQLGRPTSTVSREVTRNGGPGSYRAEAAHAATVVRSRRRVPRPKRVEKPVGTDEYGRAPELVADFSAQFAELFARTGFPRMPAAVLARLYAADSGSVTAGELVRHLRVSPATVSAAVGYLEDQELIRRERDGGTRRDRYFVDESAWYRTTLAGARANELLAAKARDGADSLGATTPAGSRLLGMSEYLEKVGLDMVRSAERWRAQLEG
;
A
#
# COMPACT_ATOMS: atom_id res chain seq x y z
N MET A 1 1.13 -22.30 -38.58
CA MET A 1 1.89 -21.62 -37.49
C MET A 1 1.65 -22.34 -36.18
N PRO A 2 2.65 -23.06 -35.57
CA PRO A 2 2.44 -23.77 -34.30
C PRO A 2 2.78 -22.87 -33.11
N GLY A 3 1.86 -22.00 -32.73
CA GLY A 3 2.00 -21.08 -31.58
C GLY A 3 0.99 -21.27 -30.45
N GLY A 4 0.22 -22.39 -30.44
CA GLY A 4 -0.79 -22.64 -29.43
C GLY A 4 -0.23 -23.11 -28.08
N ARG A 5 -1.05 -23.00 -27.01
CA ARG A 5 -0.74 -23.57 -25.68
C ARG A 5 -0.50 -25.06 -25.76
N LEU A 6 0.37 -25.60 -24.87
CA LEU A 6 0.55 -27.04 -24.74
C LEU A 6 -0.75 -27.72 -24.32
N THR A 7 -1.12 -28.78 -25.07
CA THR A 7 -2.29 -29.61 -24.81
C THR A 7 -2.00 -30.60 -23.67
N PRO A 8 -3.02 -31.25 -23.09
CA PRO A 8 -2.80 -32.36 -22.16
C PRO A 8 -1.95 -33.49 -22.77
N ASP A 9 -2.08 -33.73 -24.08
CA ASP A 9 -1.30 -34.75 -24.78
C ASP A 9 0.15 -34.34 -24.95
N ASP A 10 0.42 -33.10 -25.31
CA ASP A 10 1.78 -32.54 -25.33
C ASP A 10 2.49 -32.74 -23.96
N ARG A 11 1.78 -32.53 -22.85
CA ARG A 11 2.31 -32.73 -21.50
C ARG A 11 2.59 -34.19 -21.17
N ARG A 12 1.74 -35.13 -21.61
CA ARG A 12 1.99 -36.56 -21.45
C ARG A 12 3.24 -36.97 -22.20
N ARG A 13 3.43 -36.49 -23.43
CA ARG A 13 4.64 -36.73 -24.22
C ARG A 13 5.89 -36.12 -23.58
N ILE A 14 5.80 -34.95 -23.01
CA ILE A 14 6.92 -34.35 -22.22
C ILE A 14 7.27 -35.26 -21.05
N ALA A 15 6.30 -35.72 -20.26
CA ALA A 15 6.52 -36.59 -19.13
C ALA A 15 7.15 -37.93 -19.54
N ALA A 16 6.67 -38.55 -20.63
CA ALA A 16 7.22 -39.79 -21.16
C ALA A 16 8.66 -39.62 -21.67
N GLY A 17 8.96 -38.53 -22.37
CA GLY A 17 10.32 -38.23 -22.83
C GLY A 17 11.29 -38.00 -21.69
N LEU A 18 10.88 -37.30 -20.64
CA LEU A 18 11.68 -37.10 -19.44
C LEU A 18 11.95 -38.44 -18.70
N ALA A 19 10.96 -39.29 -18.60
CA ALA A 19 11.11 -40.65 -18.01
C ALA A 19 12.07 -41.55 -18.78
N GLN A 20 12.21 -41.32 -20.09
CA GLN A 20 13.17 -42.00 -20.98
C GLN A 20 14.55 -41.31 -20.96
N GLY A 21 14.76 -40.27 -20.19
CA GLY A 21 16.03 -39.54 -20.11
C GLY A 21 16.30 -38.64 -21.32
N LEU A 22 15.30 -38.32 -22.17
CA LEU A 22 15.49 -37.48 -23.33
C LEU A 22 15.72 -36.03 -22.91
N GLY A 23 16.61 -35.33 -23.64
CA GLY A 23 16.86 -33.91 -23.45
C GLY A 23 15.72 -33.03 -23.99
N TYR A 24 15.57 -31.81 -23.47
CA TYR A 24 14.52 -30.91 -23.86
C TYR A 24 14.47 -30.61 -25.38
N ALA A 25 15.63 -30.58 -26.03
CA ALA A 25 15.68 -30.33 -27.48
C ALA A 25 15.08 -31.50 -28.28
N GLU A 26 15.28 -32.72 -27.83
CA GLU A 26 14.75 -33.95 -28.48
C GLU A 26 13.24 -34.05 -28.27
N ILE A 27 12.75 -33.80 -27.05
CA ILE A 27 11.33 -33.73 -26.71
C ILE A 27 10.65 -32.66 -27.53
N ALA A 28 11.26 -31.48 -27.64
CA ALA A 28 10.73 -30.36 -28.40
C ALA A 28 10.60 -30.68 -29.90
N ARG A 29 11.59 -31.38 -30.47
CA ARG A 29 11.58 -31.85 -31.86
C ARG A 29 10.42 -32.79 -32.12
N GLN A 30 10.22 -33.80 -31.24
CA GLN A 30 9.12 -34.75 -31.33
C GLN A 30 7.73 -34.11 -31.22
N LEU A 31 7.64 -33.01 -30.49
CA LEU A 31 6.39 -32.26 -30.31
C LEU A 31 6.17 -31.18 -31.40
N GLY A 32 7.15 -30.92 -32.26
CA GLY A 32 7.08 -29.81 -33.22
C GLY A 32 6.99 -28.45 -32.51
N ARG A 33 7.63 -28.31 -31.35
CA ARG A 33 7.58 -27.08 -30.51
C ARG A 33 8.99 -26.52 -30.26
N PRO A 34 9.11 -25.21 -29.98
CA PRO A 34 10.39 -24.63 -29.59
C PRO A 34 10.91 -25.25 -28.27
N THR A 35 12.22 -25.50 -28.19
CA THR A 35 12.90 -26.04 -26.98
C THR A 35 12.61 -25.18 -25.76
N SER A 36 12.56 -23.86 -25.92
CA SER A 36 12.19 -22.91 -24.85
C SER A 36 10.80 -23.12 -24.27
N THR A 37 9.86 -23.63 -25.07
CA THR A 37 8.51 -23.97 -24.60
C THR A 37 8.53 -25.18 -23.66
N VAL A 38 9.26 -26.21 -24.02
CA VAL A 38 9.41 -27.43 -23.19
C VAL A 38 10.17 -27.11 -21.93
N SER A 39 11.30 -26.42 -22.03
CA SER A 39 12.11 -26.02 -20.88
C SER A 39 11.31 -25.19 -19.86
N ARG A 40 10.59 -24.14 -20.32
CA ARG A 40 9.76 -23.32 -19.43
C ARG A 40 8.61 -24.10 -18.79
N GLU A 41 8.00 -25.03 -19.51
CA GLU A 41 6.92 -25.87 -18.97
C GLU A 41 7.44 -26.79 -17.87
N VAL A 42 8.57 -27.46 -18.09
CA VAL A 42 9.18 -28.40 -17.12
C VAL A 42 9.68 -27.63 -15.88
N THR A 43 10.43 -26.54 -16.07
CA THR A 43 10.95 -25.72 -14.96
C THR A 43 9.83 -25.16 -14.10
N ARG A 44 8.73 -24.72 -14.72
CA ARG A 44 7.57 -24.12 -14.01
C ARG A 44 6.76 -25.15 -13.21
N ASN A 45 6.88 -26.44 -13.53
CA ASN A 45 6.09 -27.50 -12.93
C ASN A 45 6.97 -28.56 -12.22
N GLY A 46 8.03 -28.13 -11.53
CA GLY A 46 8.81 -28.96 -10.60
C GLY A 46 10.15 -29.49 -11.14
N GLY A 47 10.54 -29.12 -12.36
CA GLY A 47 11.79 -29.60 -12.97
C GLY A 47 11.72 -31.05 -13.50
N PRO A 48 12.79 -31.54 -14.15
CA PRO A 48 12.74 -32.80 -14.90
C PRO A 48 12.46 -34.04 -14.04
N GLY A 49 12.94 -34.05 -12.78
CA GLY A 49 12.75 -35.19 -11.87
C GLY A 49 11.36 -35.24 -11.21
N SER A 50 10.61 -34.15 -11.20
CA SER A 50 9.31 -34.07 -10.51
C SER A 50 8.15 -33.73 -11.45
N TYR A 51 8.40 -33.62 -12.75
CA TYR A 51 7.39 -33.24 -13.73
C TYR A 51 6.29 -34.29 -13.88
N ARG A 52 5.03 -33.90 -13.62
CA ARG A 52 3.84 -34.76 -13.82
C ARG A 52 2.85 -34.02 -14.75
N ALA A 53 2.48 -34.64 -15.85
CA ALA A 53 1.62 -34.07 -16.89
C ALA A 53 0.26 -33.59 -16.35
N GLU A 54 -0.35 -34.38 -15.48
CA GLU A 54 -1.66 -34.09 -14.87
C GLU A 54 -1.58 -32.88 -13.90
N ALA A 55 -0.55 -32.84 -13.06
CA ALA A 55 -0.31 -31.72 -12.15
C ALA A 55 -0.04 -30.43 -12.93
N ALA A 56 0.75 -30.49 -14.01
CA ALA A 56 1.02 -29.36 -14.89
C ALA A 56 -0.24 -28.88 -15.63
N HIS A 57 -1.12 -29.80 -16.00
CA HIS A 57 -2.42 -29.48 -16.61
C HIS A 57 -3.34 -28.81 -15.58
N ALA A 58 -3.52 -29.38 -14.39
CA ALA A 58 -4.32 -28.84 -13.31
C ALA A 58 -3.84 -27.44 -12.92
N ALA A 59 -2.53 -27.25 -12.74
CA ALA A 59 -1.93 -25.94 -12.46
C ALA A 59 -2.19 -24.91 -13.57
N THR A 60 -2.31 -25.35 -14.83
CA THR A 60 -2.65 -24.47 -15.95
C THR A 60 -4.11 -24.09 -15.94
N VAL A 61 -5.02 -25.01 -15.61
CA VAL A 61 -6.46 -24.76 -15.47
C VAL A 61 -6.72 -23.80 -14.31
N VAL A 62 -6.08 -24.02 -13.14
CA VAL A 62 -6.20 -23.12 -11.98
C VAL A 62 -5.69 -21.71 -12.33
N ARG A 63 -4.55 -21.60 -13.01
CA ARG A 63 -3.99 -20.31 -13.46
C ARG A 63 -4.87 -19.62 -14.50
N SER A 64 -5.56 -20.38 -15.36
CA SER A 64 -6.51 -19.81 -16.34
C SER A 64 -7.81 -19.35 -15.69
N ARG A 65 -8.28 -20.03 -14.63
CA ARG A 65 -9.45 -19.62 -13.83
C ARG A 65 -9.16 -18.41 -12.95
N ARG A 66 -7.92 -18.25 -12.46
CA ARG A 66 -7.46 -17.04 -11.73
C ARG A 66 -7.23 -15.84 -12.63
N ARG A 67 -7.24 -16.01 -13.93
CA ARG A 67 -7.29 -14.90 -14.87
C ARG A 67 -8.75 -14.41 -14.89
N VAL A 68 -9.07 -13.52 -13.95
CA VAL A 68 -10.25 -12.65 -14.05
C VAL A 68 -10.29 -12.15 -15.50
N PRO A 69 -11.41 -12.28 -16.24
CA PRO A 69 -11.50 -11.72 -17.59
C PRO A 69 -11.13 -10.25 -17.45
N ARG A 70 -10.02 -9.86 -18.09
CA ARG A 70 -9.68 -8.45 -18.18
C ARG A 70 -10.88 -7.84 -18.88
N PRO A 71 -11.60 -6.88 -18.26
CA PRO A 71 -12.75 -6.27 -18.90
C PRO A 71 -12.31 -5.85 -20.31
N LYS A 72 -13.16 -6.06 -21.32
CA LYS A 72 -12.89 -5.61 -22.69
C LYS A 72 -12.39 -4.18 -22.58
N ARG A 73 -11.19 -3.93 -23.08
CA ARG A 73 -10.60 -2.60 -23.12
C ARG A 73 -11.59 -1.68 -23.83
N VAL A 74 -12.41 -0.98 -23.06
CA VAL A 74 -13.13 0.19 -23.55
C VAL A 74 -12.03 1.11 -24.06
N GLU A 75 -12.10 1.56 -25.29
CA GLU A 75 -11.12 2.53 -25.81
C GLU A 75 -11.15 3.71 -24.85
N LYS A 76 -10.05 3.87 -24.09
CA LYS A 76 -9.91 4.96 -23.14
C LYS A 76 -9.79 6.24 -23.94
N PRO A 77 -10.50 7.31 -23.57
CA PRO A 77 -10.21 8.62 -24.13
C PRO A 77 -8.72 8.90 -23.97
N VAL A 78 -8.10 9.44 -25.02
CA VAL A 78 -6.67 9.74 -25.00
C VAL A 78 -6.37 10.68 -23.83
N GLY A 79 -5.49 10.26 -22.90
CA GLY A 79 -5.11 11.06 -21.75
C GLY A 79 -5.80 10.73 -20.41
N THR A 80 -6.57 9.62 -20.32
CA THR A 80 -7.17 9.20 -19.03
C THR A 80 -6.43 8.03 -18.39
N ASP A 81 -6.52 7.92 -17.04
CA ASP A 81 -6.00 6.80 -16.26
C ASP A 81 -6.84 5.50 -16.46
N GLU A 82 -6.55 4.44 -15.68
CA GLU A 82 -7.28 3.18 -15.84
C GLU A 82 -8.75 3.24 -15.37
N TYR A 83 -9.13 4.28 -14.62
CA TYR A 83 -10.49 4.57 -14.18
C TYR A 83 -11.20 5.63 -15.02
N GLY A 84 -10.58 6.07 -16.11
CA GLY A 84 -11.15 7.07 -17.02
C GLY A 84 -11.02 8.51 -16.53
N ARG A 85 -10.20 8.79 -15.49
CA ARG A 85 -9.99 10.14 -14.96
C ARG A 85 -8.84 10.83 -15.70
N ALA A 86 -8.99 12.14 -15.93
CA ALA A 86 -7.90 12.96 -16.42
C ALA A 86 -6.78 13.04 -15.37
N PRO A 87 -5.49 12.88 -15.74
CA PRO A 87 -4.37 13.00 -14.80
C PRO A 87 -4.34 14.33 -14.06
N GLU A 88 -4.79 15.40 -14.70
CA GLU A 88 -4.91 16.73 -14.14
C GLU A 88 -5.88 16.76 -12.95
N LEU A 89 -7.00 16.04 -13.05
CA LEU A 89 -7.98 15.94 -11.95
C LEU A 89 -7.35 15.36 -10.67
N VAL A 90 -6.55 14.28 -10.82
CA VAL A 90 -5.86 13.64 -9.69
C VAL A 90 -4.77 14.54 -9.14
N ALA A 91 -4.06 15.27 -10.00
CA ALA A 91 -3.02 16.21 -9.58
C ALA A 91 -3.63 17.41 -8.83
N ASP A 92 -4.70 17.98 -9.36
CA ASP A 92 -5.40 19.12 -8.76
C ASP A 92 -6.00 18.75 -7.40
N PHE A 93 -6.67 17.61 -7.31
CA PHE A 93 -7.17 17.09 -6.04
C PHE A 93 -6.03 16.91 -5.02
N SER A 94 -4.92 16.26 -5.43
CA SER A 94 -3.78 16.06 -4.54
C SER A 94 -3.19 17.36 -4.04
N ALA A 95 -3.11 18.39 -4.90
CA ALA A 95 -2.60 19.72 -4.52
C ALA A 95 -3.52 20.43 -3.53
N GLN A 96 -4.83 20.42 -3.77
CA GLN A 96 -5.83 21.01 -2.87
C GLN A 96 -5.84 20.29 -1.51
N PHE A 97 -5.75 18.96 -1.52
CA PHE A 97 -5.74 18.17 -0.29
C PHE A 97 -4.45 18.38 0.51
N ALA A 98 -3.29 18.51 -0.16
CA ALA A 98 -2.03 18.88 0.47
C ALA A 98 -2.10 20.27 1.15
N GLU A 99 -2.71 21.26 0.48
CA GLU A 99 -2.90 22.59 1.07
C GLU A 99 -3.81 22.55 2.29
N LEU A 100 -4.85 21.72 2.27
CA LEU A 100 -5.75 21.53 3.42
C LEU A 100 -4.97 20.89 4.60
N PHE A 101 -4.18 19.86 4.37
CA PHE A 101 -3.31 19.30 5.41
C PHE A 101 -2.33 20.33 5.97
N ALA A 102 -1.71 21.14 5.11
CA ALA A 102 -0.81 22.19 5.56
C ALA A 102 -1.50 23.23 6.46
N ARG A 103 -2.76 23.56 6.17
CA ARG A 103 -3.56 24.45 7.01
C ARG A 103 -3.91 23.85 8.37
N THR A 104 -3.93 22.54 8.52
CA THR A 104 -4.13 21.86 9.81
C THR A 104 -2.84 21.71 10.63
N GLY A 105 -1.72 22.28 10.16
CA GLY A 105 -0.46 22.29 10.86
C GLY A 105 0.58 21.29 10.37
N PHE A 106 0.28 20.51 9.32
CA PHE A 106 1.28 19.66 8.71
C PHE A 106 2.36 20.47 7.98
N PRO A 107 3.64 20.06 8.03
CA PRO A 107 4.64 20.64 7.16
C PRO A 107 4.28 20.42 5.69
N ARG A 108 4.53 21.40 4.81
CA ARG A 108 4.06 21.39 3.41
C ARG A 108 4.47 20.14 2.63
N MET A 109 5.72 19.69 2.75
CA MET A 109 6.17 18.53 1.98
C MET A 109 5.59 17.20 2.48
N PRO A 110 5.59 16.87 3.78
CA PRO A 110 4.81 15.75 4.31
C PRO A 110 3.34 15.78 3.90
N ALA A 111 2.68 16.94 3.96
CA ALA A 111 1.31 17.09 3.49
C ALA A 111 1.13 16.71 2.00
N ALA A 112 2.05 17.13 1.13
CA ALA A 112 2.02 16.79 -0.30
C ALA A 112 2.26 15.30 -0.55
N VAL A 113 3.18 14.67 0.19
CA VAL A 113 3.42 13.22 0.12
C VAL A 113 2.18 12.45 0.57
N LEU A 114 1.59 12.81 1.70
CA LEU A 114 0.40 12.16 2.25
C LEU A 114 -0.82 12.30 1.29
N ALA A 115 -1.06 13.49 0.77
CA ALA A 115 -2.13 13.73 -0.21
C ALA A 115 -1.94 12.90 -1.48
N ARG A 116 -0.69 12.73 -1.95
CA ARG A 116 -0.39 11.90 -3.11
C ARG A 116 -0.62 10.41 -2.84
N LEU A 117 -0.32 9.93 -1.63
CA LEU A 117 -0.60 8.57 -1.20
C LEU A 117 -2.11 8.28 -1.20
N TYR A 118 -2.91 9.18 -0.63
CA TYR A 118 -4.38 9.05 -0.64
C TYR A 118 -4.99 9.08 -2.03
N ALA A 119 -4.38 9.80 -2.98
CA ALA A 119 -4.85 9.86 -4.36
C ALA A 119 -4.34 8.71 -5.24
N ALA A 120 -3.55 7.79 -4.71
CA ALA A 120 -3.00 6.66 -5.45
C ALA A 120 -3.92 5.44 -5.37
N ASP A 121 -4.48 5.00 -6.51
CA ASP A 121 -5.36 3.83 -6.58
C ASP A 121 -4.70 2.52 -6.15
N SER A 122 -3.39 2.43 -6.30
CA SER A 122 -2.60 1.30 -5.80
C SER A 122 -2.47 1.27 -4.28
N GLY A 123 -2.95 2.33 -3.57
CA GLY A 123 -2.72 2.53 -2.14
C GLY A 123 -1.26 2.74 -1.76
N SER A 124 -0.36 2.86 -2.74
CA SER A 124 1.08 2.95 -2.50
C SER A 124 1.81 3.79 -3.53
N VAL A 125 2.93 4.40 -3.12
CA VAL A 125 3.81 5.19 -4.00
C VAL A 125 5.27 4.88 -3.69
N THR A 126 6.13 4.86 -4.70
CA THR A 126 7.58 4.76 -4.52
C THR A 126 8.22 6.14 -4.37
N ALA A 127 9.44 6.20 -3.79
CA ALA A 127 10.22 7.45 -3.72
C ALA A 127 10.43 8.08 -5.11
N GLY A 128 10.69 7.26 -6.14
CA GLY A 128 10.88 7.75 -7.50
C GLY A 128 9.60 8.35 -8.12
N GLU A 129 8.43 7.83 -7.79
CA GLU A 129 7.14 8.40 -8.18
C GLU A 129 6.89 9.72 -7.47
N LEU A 130 7.17 9.81 -6.17
CA LEU A 130 7.06 11.05 -5.41
C LEU A 130 7.96 12.16 -5.98
N VAL A 131 9.24 11.85 -6.25
CA VAL A 131 10.18 12.79 -6.87
C VAL A 131 9.63 13.35 -8.18
N ARG A 132 9.10 12.50 -9.06
CA ARG A 132 8.56 12.91 -10.36
C ARG A 132 7.28 13.73 -10.23
N HIS A 133 6.33 13.31 -9.37
CA HIS A 133 5.04 13.99 -9.23
C HIS A 133 5.18 15.34 -8.51
N LEU A 134 5.98 15.37 -7.43
CA LEU A 134 6.15 16.58 -6.63
C LEU A 134 7.24 17.51 -7.19
N ARG A 135 8.01 17.05 -8.18
CA ARG A 135 9.13 17.79 -8.82
C ARG A 135 10.16 18.33 -7.82
N VAL A 136 10.50 17.50 -6.84
CA VAL A 136 11.46 17.84 -5.77
C VAL A 136 12.64 16.86 -5.74
N SER A 137 13.67 17.18 -4.97
CA SER A 137 14.84 16.32 -4.83
C SER A 137 14.53 15.02 -4.07
N PRO A 138 15.28 13.93 -4.32
CA PRO A 138 15.18 12.70 -3.52
C PRO A 138 15.38 12.94 -2.02
N ALA A 139 16.27 13.86 -1.64
CA ALA A 139 16.51 14.22 -0.24
C ALA A 139 15.26 14.85 0.41
N THR A 140 14.56 15.71 -0.33
CA THR A 140 13.30 16.33 0.13
C THR A 140 12.22 15.28 0.35
N VAL A 141 12.09 14.30 -0.57
CA VAL A 141 11.14 13.19 -0.40
C VAL A 141 11.53 12.33 0.80
N SER A 142 12.82 11.99 0.98
CA SER A 142 13.28 11.20 2.11
C SER A 142 12.98 11.86 3.45
N ALA A 143 13.20 13.18 3.57
CA ALA A 143 12.88 13.93 4.78
C ALA A 143 11.37 13.95 5.07
N ALA A 144 10.55 14.15 4.03
CA ALA A 144 9.08 14.16 4.17
C ALA A 144 8.53 12.78 4.56
N VAL A 145 9.05 11.73 3.95
CA VAL A 145 8.70 10.34 4.29
C VAL A 145 9.12 10.00 5.72
N GLY A 146 10.36 10.34 6.11
CA GLY A 146 10.84 10.13 7.49
C GLY A 146 9.91 10.80 8.51
N TYR A 147 9.53 12.04 8.28
CA TYR A 147 8.54 12.74 9.12
C TYR A 147 7.22 11.97 9.25
N LEU A 148 6.67 11.45 8.13
CA LEU A 148 5.39 10.73 8.14
C LEU A 148 5.51 9.35 8.79
N GLU A 149 6.66 8.68 8.66
CA GLU A 149 6.97 7.43 9.37
C GLU A 149 7.08 7.66 10.88
N ASP A 150 7.79 8.72 11.32
CA ASP A 150 7.92 9.09 12.72
C ASP A 150 6.55 9.44 13.37
N GLN A 151 5.63 9.98 12.56
CA GLN A 151 4.24 10.22 12.99
C GLN A 151 3.34 8.99 12.83
N GLU A 152 3.88 7.87 12.41
CA GLU A 152 3.14 6.61 12.15
C GLU A 152 1.95 6.77 11.19
N LEU A 153 2.01 7.73 10.26
CA LEU A 153 0.95 7.98 9.28
C LEU A 153 1.10 7.12 8.03
N ILE A 154 2.31 6.68 7.76
CA ILE A 154 2.64 5.81 6.64
C ILE A 154 3.54 4.67 7.11
N ARG A 155 3.54 3.58 6.34
CA ARG A 155 4.47 2.46 6.52
C ARG A 155 5.26 2.23 5.24
N ARG A 156 6.45 1.71 5.40
CA ARG A 156 7.35 1.33 4.33
C ARG A 156 7.36 -0.19 4.17
N GLU A 157 7.22 -0.65 2.94
CA GLU A 157 7.39 -2.06 2.59
C GLU A 157 8.40 -2.19 1.44
N ARG A 158 9.21 -3.23 1.49
CA ARG A 158 10.07 -3.59 0.35
C ARG A 158 9.26 -4.33 -0.69
N ASP A 159 9.33 -3.88 -1.94
CA ASP A 159 8.76 -4.60 -3.06
C ASP A 159 9.55 -5.91 -3.26
N GLY A 160 8.89 -7.05 -3.04
CA GLY A 160 9.51 -8.38 -3.02
C GLY A 160 10.19 -8.82 -4.34
N GLY A 161 10.10 -8.03 -5.41
CA GLY A 161 10.74 -8.27 -6.70
C GLY A 161 11.79 -7.23 -7.10
N THR A 162 11.89 -6.13 -6.36
CA THR A 162 12.84 -5.04 -6.64
C THR A 162 13.42 -4.50 -5.33
N ARG A 163 14.62 -3.85 -5.41
CA ARG A 163 15.21 -3.16 -4.24
C ARG A 163 14.52 -1.81 -3.94
N ARG A 164 13.27 -1.62 -4.34
CA ARG A 164 12.56 -0.35 -4.19
C ARG A 164 11.61 -0.41 -3.00
N ASP A 165 11.64 0.64 -2.19
CA ASP A 165 10.68 0.82 -1.11
C ASP A 165 9.38 1.40 -1.68
N ARG A 166 8.26 0.89 -1.17
CA ARG A 166 6.92 1.42 -1.37
C ARG A 166 6.39 1.95 -0.06
N TYR A 167 5.72 3.07 -0.13
CA TYR A 167 5.09 3.73 0.99
C TYR A 167 3.58 3.57 0.88
N PHE A 168 2.94 3.26 2.00
CA PHE A 168 1.51 3.03 2.12
C PHE A 168 0.95 3.94 3.20
N VAL A 169 -0.28 4.42 3.05
CA VAL A 169 -1.02 4.99 4.18
C VAL A 169 -1.29 3.87 5.17
N ASP A 170 -1.03 4.12 6.43
CA ASP A 170 -1.38 3.16 7.49
C ASP A 170 -2.89 3.28 7.80
N GLU A 171 -3.62 2.17 7.71
CA GLU A 171 -5.07 2.14 7.92
C GLU A 171 -5.49 2.59 9.32
N SER A 172 -4.62 2.35 10.31
CA SER A 172 -4.85 2.77 11.70
C SER A 172 -4.26 4.15 12.04
N ALA A 173 -3.71 4.89 11.05
CA ALA A 173 -3.06 6.17 11.26
C ALA A 173 -3.97 7.17 12.00
N TRP A 174 -5.20 7.33 11.55
CA TRP A 174 -6.15 8.26 12.17
C TRP A 174 -6.53 7.88 13.59
N TYR A 175 -6.69 6.59 13.86
CA TYR A 175 -6.92 6.09 15.21
C TYR A 175 -5.74 6.46 16.13
N ARG A 176 -4.50 6.15 15.71
CA ARG A 176 -3.31 6.49 16.53
C ARG A 176 -3.12 7.99 16.70
N THR A 177 -3.35 8.78 15.66
CA THR A 177 -3.28 10.25 15.75
C THR A 177 -4.29 10.79 16.76
N THR A 178 -5.51 10.25 16.79
CA THR A 178 -6.52 10.63 17.78
C THR A 178 -6.08 10.28 19.19
N LEU A 179 -5.53 9.08 19.41
CA LEU A 179 -5.00 8.69 20.72
C LEU A 179 -3.81 9.55 21.17
N ALA A 180 -2.92 9.91 20.22
CA ALA A 180 -1.79 10.80 20.52
C ALA A 180 -2.29 12.20 20.93
N GLY A 181 -3.30 12.72 20.26
CA GLY A 181 -3.97 13.98 20.64
C GLY A 181 -4.61 13.90 22.04
N ALA A 182 -5.26 12.80 22.37
CA ALA A 182 -5.86 12.57 23.70
C ALA A 182 -4.77 12.55 24.80
N ARG A 183 -3.65 11.85 24.56
CA ARG A 183 -2.49 11.85 25.50
C ARG A 183 -1.87 13.25 25.68
N ALA A 184 -1.78 14.03 24.60
CA ALA A 184 -1.30 15.41 24.70
C ALA A 184 -2.23 16.27 25.57
N ASN A 185 -3.54 16.11 25.42
CA ASN A 185 -4.53 16.77 26.27
C ASN A 185 -4.38 16.37 27.75
N GLU A 186 -4.18 15.08 28.03
CA GLU A 186 -3.93 14.56 29.38
C GLU A 186 -2.69 15.20 30.02
N LEU A 187 -1.57 15.26 29.30
CA LEU A 187 -0.33 15.89 29.79
C LEU A 187 -0.50 17.37 30.06
N LEU A 188 -1.23 18.10 29.18
CA LEU A 188 -1.54 19.50 29.38
C LEU A 188 -2.46 19.72 30.58
N ALA A 189 -3.48 18.87 30.75
CA ALA A 189 -4.41 18.91 31.85
C ALA A 189 -3.69 18.71 33.20
N ALA A 190 -2.82 17.69 33.28
CA ALA A 190 -2.02 17.45 34.47
C ALA A 190 -1.13 18.64 34.81
N LYS A 191 -0.43 19.21 33.81
CA LYS A 191 0.44 20.36 34.04
C LYS A 191 -0.33 21.63 34.43
N ALA A 192 -1.51 21.82 33.89
CA ALA A 192 -2.40 22.93 34.27
C ALA A 192 -2.87 22.78 35.72
N ARG A 193 -3.18 21.56 36.17
CA ARG A 193 -3.55 21.26 37.58
C ARG A 193 -2.42 21.57 38.52
N ASP A 194 -1.19 21.09 38.23
CA ASP A 194 0.02 21.41 39.01
C ASP A 194 0.23 22.93 39.11
N GLY A 195 0.00 23.63 38.01
CA GLY A 195 0.13 25.09 37.95
C GLY A 195 -0.93 25.79 38.80
N ALA A 196 -2.17 25.30 38.82
CA ALA A 196 -3.22 25.83 39.65
C ALA A 196 -2.90 25.69 41.16
N ASP A 197 -2.38 24.53 41.57
CA ASP A 197 -1.98 24.28 42.94
C ASP A 197 -0.83 25.18 43.34
N SER A 198 0.17 25.33 42.46
CA SER A 198 1.35 26.17 42.71
C SER A 198 1.06 27.68 42.79
N LEU A 199 0.12 28.16 41.95
CA LEU A 199 -0.24 29.59 41.87
C LEU A 199 -1.42 29.95 42.79
N GLY A 200 -1.99 28.97 43.48
CA GLY A 200 -3.18 29.11 44.31
C GLY A 200 -4.48 28.97 43.51
N ALA A 201 -5.23 27.90 43.77
CA ALA A 201 -6.46 27.54 43.01
C ALA A 201 -7.53 28.63 43.02
N THR A 202 -7.59 29.46 44.08
CA THR A 202 -8.55 30.56 44.23
C THR A 202 -8.10 31.89 43.57
N THR A 203 -6.85 31.96 43.12
CA THR A 203 -6.38 33.10 42.34
C THR A 203 -6.96 33.13 40.94
N PRO A 204 -7.03 34.30 40.26
CA PRO A 204 -7.49 34.37 38.87
C PRO A 204 -6.67 33.48 37.92
N ALA A 205 -5.36 33.29 38.21
CA ALA A 205 -4.49 32.42 37.41
C ALA A 205 -4.81 30.94 37.65
N GLY A 206 -4.87 30.53 38.93
CA GLY A 206 -5.22 29.17 39.32
C GLY A 206 -6.59 28.71 38.86
N SER A 207 -7.59 29.57 39.00
CA SER A 207 -8.94 29.28 38.51
C SER A 207 -8.99 29.05 36.96
N ARG A 208 -8.23 29.84 36.18
CA ARG A 208 -8.12 29.62 34.72
C ARG A 208 -7.45 28.28 34.39
N LEU A 209 -6.40 27.93 35.13
CA LEU A 209 -5.67 26.66 34.94
C LEU A 209 -6.52 25.46 35.32
N LEU A 210 -7.32 25.54 36.39
CA LEU A 210 -8.29 24.51 36.74
C LEU A 210 -9.33 24.31 35.66
N GLY A 211 -9.96 25.37 35.16
CA GLY A 211 -10.91 25.28 34.07
C GLY A 211 -10.30 24.68 32.78
N MET A 212 -9.05 25.03 32.46
CA MET A 212 -8.31 24.41 31.35
C MET A 212 -8.07 22.92 31.58
N SER A 213 -7.63 22.56 32.78
CA SER A 213 -7.38 21.16 33.15
C SER A 213 -8.63 20.30 33.00
N GLU A 214 -9.75 20.73 33.61
CA GLU A 214 -11.02 20.00 33.53
C GLU A 214 -11.55 19.84 32.10
N TYR A 215 -11.42 20.88 31.29
CA TYR A 215 -11.83 20.82 29.87
C TYR A 215 -11.00 19.81 29.06
N LEU A 216 -9.67 19.92 29.15
CA LEU A 216 -8.77 19.05 28.40
C LEU A 216 -8.88 17.57 28.82
N GLU A 217 -9.08 17.29 30.12
CA GLU A 217 -9.30 15.93 30.64
C GLU A 217 -10.58 15.32 30.04
N LYS A 218 -11.70 16.04 30.06
CA LYS A 218 -12.99 15.56 29.50
C LYS A 218 -12.88 15.35 27.98
N VAL A 219 -12.32 16.30 27.25
CA VAL A 219 -12.14 16.19 25.80
C VAL A 219 -11.22 15.02 25.45
N GLY A 220 -10.13 14.82 26.19
CA GLY A 220 -9.22 13.67 25.98
C GLY A 220 -9.93 12.33 26.13
N LEU A 221 -10.73 12.17 27.21
CA LEU A 221 -11.54 10.96 27.45
C LEU A 221 -12.57 10.72 26.32
N ASP A 222 -13.24 11.76 25.86
CA ASP A 222 -14.22 11.62 24.77
C ASP A 222 -13.55 11.28 23.43
N MET A 223 -12.35 11.80 23.16
CA MET A 223 -11.55 11.41 21.98
C MET A 223 -11.22 9.92 21.99
N VAL A 224 -10.75 9.37 23.13
CA VAL A 224 -10.44 7.93 23.26
C VAL A 224 -11.70 7.10 23.02
N ARG A 225 -12.79 7.38 23.73
CA ARG A 225 -14.06 6.66 23.58
C ARG A 225 -14.61 6.69 22.16
N SER A 226 -14.47 7.84 21.49
CA SER A 226 -14.90 8.00 20.10
C SER A 226 -14.03 7.18 19.15
N ALA A 227 -12.72 7.21 19.34
CA ALA A 227 -11.75 6.48 18.51
C ALA A 227 -11.99 4.96 18.63
N GLU A 228 -12.15 4.42 19.84
CA GLU A 228 -12.43 3.00 20.09
C GLU A 228 -13.74 2.55 19.45
N ARG A 229 -14.80 3.35 19.59
CA ARG A 229 -16.12 3.04 19.01
C ARG A 229 -16.07 2.97 17.49
N TRP A 230 -15.41 3.93 16.83
CA TRP A 230 -15.28 3.95 15.37
C TRP A 230 -14.37 2.85 14.85
N ARG A 231 -13.30 2.53 15.56
CA ARG A 231 -12.45 1.41 15.23
C ARG A 231 -13.21 0.09 15.21
N ALA A 232 -14.00 -0.18 16.24
CA ALA A 232 -14.81 -1.40 16.31
C ALA A 232 -15.84 -1.51 15.16
N GLN A 233 -16.35 -0.38 14.67
CA GLN A 233 -17.30 -0.35 13.53
C GLN A 233 -16.62 -0.54 12.17
N LEU A 234 -15.34 -0.23 12.01
CA LEU A 234 -14.61 -0.35 10.75
C LEU A 234 -13.94 -1.73 10.61
N GLU A 235 -13.69 -2.43 11.71
CA GLU A 235 -13.09 -3.78 11.74
C GLU A 235 -14.16 -4.91 11.68
N GLY A 236 -15.46 -4.60 11.82
CA GLY A 236 -16.59 -5.55 11.78
C GLY A 236 -17.37 -5.48 10.48
#